data_1799ed3a96b758739425a474d22ebb26
#
_entry.id   1799ed3a96b758739425a474d22ebb26
#
_cell.length_a   1.000
_cell.length_b   1.000
_cell.length_c   1.000
_cell.angle_alpha   90.00
_cell.angle_beta   90.00
_cell.angle_gamma   90.00
#
_symmetry.space_group_name_H-M   'P 1'
#
loop_
_entity.id
_entity.type
_entity.pdbx_description
1 polymer ?
#
loop_
_entity_poly.entity_id
_entity_poly.type
_entity_poly.pdbx_seq_one_letter_code
_entity_poly.pdbx_strand_id
1 'polypeptide(L)'
;LANRVFADEGFLDAAREFALKVASKAPFSMQLAKEQLNLSAERTLDACLTAELEGMMFVGTTKDWQEGVDAFAEKRAPIFKGE
;
A
#
# COMPACT_ATOMS: atom_id res chain seq x y z
N LEU A 1 -15.36 -9.73 4.86
CA LEU A 1 -14.28 -10.00 5.80
C LEU A 1 -13.67 -8.70 6.31
N ALA A 2 -13.52 -8.57 7.62
CA ALA A 2 -12.92 -7.40 8.26
C ALA A 2 -11.43 -7.65 8.52
N ASN A 3 -10.57 -6.65 8.26
CA ASN A 3 -9.14 -6.74 8.54
C ASN A 3 -8.83 -6.55 10.04
N ARG A 4 -9.65 -5.76 10.72
CA ARG A 4 -9.54 -5.45 12.14
C ARG A 4 -10.90 -5.32 12.78
N VAL A 5 -11.00 -5.70 14.03
CA VAL A 5 -12.16 -5.48 14.90
C VAL A 5 -11.67 -4.75 16.14
N PHE A 6 -12.35 -3.67 16.49
CA PHE A 6 -12.03 -2.85 17.65
C PHE A 6 -13.20 -2.88 18.64
N ALA A 7 -12.92 -2.69 19.93
CA ALA A 7 -13.96 -2.48 20.92
C ALA A 7 -14.70 -1.16 20.67
N ASP A 8 -15.98 -1.08 21.06
CA ASP A 8 -16.78 0.13 20.90
C ASP A 8 -16.17 1.32 21.65
N GLU A 9 -15.68 1.09 22.85
CA GLU A 9 -14.93 2.08 23.61
C GLU A 9 -13.57 2.33 22.94
N GLY A 10 -13.31 3.60 22.58
CA GLY A 10 -12.08 4.02 21.90
C GLY A 10 -12.01 3.63 20.42
N PHE A 11 -13.11 3.20 19.81
CA PHE A 11 -13.16 2.76 18.41
C PHE A 11 -12.60 3.80 17.44
N LEU A 12 -13.02 5.06 17.58
CA LEU A 12 -12.59 6.11 16.64
C LEU A 12 -11.08 6.36 16.72
N ASP A 13 -10.50 6.36 17.90
CA ASP A 13 -9.07 6.57 18.09
C ASP A 13 -8.26 5.37 17.52
N ALA A 14 -8.69 4.16 17.81
CA ALA A 14 -8.06 2.94 17.30
C ALA A 14 -8.17 2.84 15.77
N ALA A 15 -9.32 3.16 15.19
CA ALA A 15 -9.53 3.18 13.74
C ALA A 15 -8.69 4.27 13.07
N ARG A 16 -8.57 5.45 13.68
CA ARG A 16 -7.73 6.54 13.19
C ARG A 16 -6.25 6.16 13.21
N GLU A 17 -5.77 5.56 14.28
CA GLU A 17 -4.40 5.09 14.37
C GLU A 17 -4.08 4.08 13.26
N PHE A 18 -4.97 3.11 13.04
CA PHE A 18 -4.81 2.15 11.95
C PHE A 18 -4.82 2.83 10.56
N ALA A 19 -5.74 3.77 10.33
CA ALA A 19 -5.80 4.53 9.09
C ALA A 19 -4.52 5.35 8.84
N LEU A 20 -3.97 5.99 9.85
CA LEU A 20 -2.71 6.74 9.76
C LEU A 20 -1.52 5.82 9.43
N LYS A 21 -1.51 4.61 9.98
CA LYS A 21 -0.50 3.61 9.62
C LYS A 21 -0.59 3.18 8.15
N VAL A 22 -1.78 3.05 7.60
CA VAL A 22 -1.99 2.78 6.17
C VAL A 22 -1.59 4.00 5.33
N ALA A 23 -1.99 5.20 5.75
CA ALA A 23 -1.68 6.46 5.05
C ALA A 23 -0.17 6.80 5.03
N SER A 24 0.62 6.21 5.92
CA SER A 24 2.08 6.39 5.93
C SER A 24 2.82 5.57 4.88
N LYS A 25 2.12 4.75 4.10
CA LYS A 25 2.72 3.92 3.04
C LYS A 25 2.85 4.71 1.73
N ALA A 26 3.69 4.22 0.82
CA ALA A 26 3.90 4.84 -0.50
C ALA A 26 2.56 4.98 -1.25
N PRO A 27 2.13 6.21 -1.59
CA PRO A 27 0.80 6.45 -2.15
C PRO A 27 0.52 5.70 -3.45
N PHE A 28 1.44 5.70 -4.41
CA PHE A 28 1.26 4.98 -5.67
C PHE A 28 1.13 3.47 -5.47
N SER A 29 1.93 2.89 -4.59
CA SER A 29 1.82 1.46 -4.26
C SER A 29 0.47 1.11 -3.65
N MET A 30 -0.05 1.98 -2.77
CA MET A 30 -1.35 1.77 -2.14
C MET A 30 -2.51 1.91 -3.14
N GLN A 31 -2.43 2.86 -4.07
CA GLN A 31 -3.43 3.03 -5.13
C GLN A 31 -3.48 1.81 -6.05
N LEU A 32 -2.33 1.36 -6.54
CA LEU A 32 -2.23 0.17 -7.40
C LEU A 32 -2.70 -1.10 -6.70
N ALA A 33 -2.30 -1.31 -5.46
CA ALA A 33 -2.75 -2.48 -4.69
C ALA A 33 -4.27 -2.47 -4.51
N LYS A 34 -4.87 -1.32 -4.22
CA LYS A 34 -6.32 -1.17 -4.09
C LYS A 34 -7.04 -1.46 -5.42
N GLU A 35 -6.54 -0.93 -6.51
CA GLU A 35 -7.10 -1.17 -7.85
C GLU A 35 -7.04 -2.65 -8.20
N GLN A 36 -5.89 -3.29 -8.03
CA GLN A 36 -5.69 -4.71 -8.32
C GLN A 36 -6.60 -5.59 -7.46
N LEU A 37 -6.74 -5.30 -6.18
CA LEU A 37 -7.64 -6.02 -5.29
C LEU A 37 -9.11 -5.88 -5.72
N ASN A 38 -9.55 -4.68 -6.08
CA ASN A 38 -10.92 -4.44 -6.52
C ASN A 38 -11.25 -5.19 -7.82
N LEU A 39 -10.29 -5.31 -8.73
CA LEU A 39 -10.48 -5.96 -10.03
C LEU A 39 -10.19 -7.47 -10.01
N SER A 40 -9.62 -8.00 -8.92
CA SER A 40 -9.17 -9.39 -8.85
C SER A 40 -10.30 -10.41 -9.01
N ALA A 41 -11.52 -10.08 -8.58
CA ALA A 41 -12.68 -10.96 -8.71
C ALA A 41 -13.21 -11.06 -10.15
N GLU A 42 -12.86 -10.11 -11.03
CA GLU A 42 -13.33 -10.01 -12.42
C GLU A 42 -12.25 -10.42 -13.44
N ARG A 43 -11.04 -10.70 -12.98
CA ARG A 43 -9.90 -11.02 -13.83
C ARG A 43 -9.45 -12.47 -13.66
N THR A 44 -8.86 -13.03 -14.72
CA THR A 44 -8.14 -14.30 -14.61
C THR A 44 -6.85 -14.15 -13.78
N LEU A 45 -6.34 -15.23 -13.24
CA LEU A 45 -5.06 -15.21 -12.51
C LEU A 45 -3.93 -14.64 -13.37
N ASP A 46 -3.82 -15.05 -14.64
CA ASP A 46 -2.79 -14.55 -15.55
C ASP A 46 -2.90 -13.02 -15.76
N ALA A 47 -4.12 -12.51 -15.90
CA ALA A 47 -4.34 -11.07 -16.02
C ALA A 47 -3.98 -10.33 -14.73
N CYS A 48 -4.23 -10.91 -13.56
CA CYS A 48 -3.82 -10.34 -12.28
C CYS A 48 -2.29 -10.29 -12.15
N LEU A 49 -1.61 -11.38 -12.48
CA LEU A 49 -0.14 -11.45 -12.43
C LEU A 49 0.53 -10.46 -13.40
N THR A 50 -0.03 -10.33 -14.61
CA THR A 50 0.45 -9.33 -15.58
C THR A 50 0.27 -7.91 -15.05
N ALA A 51 -0.90 -7.58 -14.51
CA ALA A 51 -1.17 -6.26 -13.94
C ALA A 51 -0.27 -5.95 -12.73
N GLU A 52 0.02 -6.95 -11.90
CA GLU A 52 0.95 -6.81 -10.77
C GLU A 52 2.37 -6.49 -11.25
N LEU A 53 2.86 -7.22 -12.27
CA LEU A 53 4.18 -6.96 -12.86
C LEU A 53 4.28 -5.56 -13.45
N GLU A 54 3.28 -5.14 -14.24
CA GLU A 54 3.22 -3.78 -14.81
C GLU A 54 3.20 -2.71 -13.72
N GLY A 55 2.42 -2.93 -12.66
CA GLY A 55 2.36 -2.06 -11.50
C GLY A 55 3.71 -1.95 -10.78
N MET A 56 4.41 -3.07 -10.58
CA MET A 56 5.75 -3.08 -9.98
C MET A 56 6.77 -2.32 -10.84
N MET A 57 6.72 -2.48 -12.18
CA MET A 57 7.60 -1.74 -13.09
C MET A 57 7.35 -0.24 -12.99
N PHE A 58 6.09 0.19 -12.92
CA PHE A 58 5.74 1.59 -12.73
C PHE A 58 6.24 2.13 -11.38
N VAL A 59 5.91 1.45 -10.28
CA VAL A 59 6.32 1.87 -8.94
C VAL A 59 7.84 1.96 -8.82
N GLY A 60 8.57 1.04 -9.47
CA GLY A 60 10.03 1.02 -9.50
C GLY A 60 10.68 2.27 -10.13
N THR A 61 9.91 3.08 -10.87
CA THR A 61 10.40 4.35 -11.44
C THR A 61 10.16 5.56 -10.53
N THR A 62 9.48 5.37 -9.40
CA THR A 62 9.12 6.47 -8.49
C THR A 62 10.24 6.78 -7.50
N LYS A 63 10.26 8.02 -7.03
CA LYS A 63 11.17 8.42 -5.96
C LYS A 63 10.84 7.74 -4.63
N ASP A 64 9.56 7.47 -4.39
CA ASP A 64 9.13 6.74 -3.21
C ASP A 64 9.68 5.29 -3.18
N TRP A 65 9.84 4.66 -4.33
CA TRP A 65 10.53 3.37 -4.41
C TRP A 65 11.98 3.48 -3.95
N GLN A 66 12.71 4.47 -4.49
CA GLN A 66 14.11 4.70 -4.10
C GLN A 66 14.22 5.03 -2.61
N GLU A 67 13.34 5.90 -2.09
CA GLU A 67 13.25 6.21 -0.67
C GLU A 67 13.02 4.95 0.19
N GLY A 68 12.14 4.06 -0.27
CA GLY A 68 11.88 2.79 0.43
C GLY A 68 13.12 1.90 0.51
N VAL A 69 13.87 1.80 -0.59
CA VAL A 69 15.13 1.03 -0.66
C VAL A 69 16.20 1.64 0.26
N ASP A 70 16.39 2.96 0.18
CA ASP A 70 17.38 3.67 0.97
C ASP A 70 17.06 3.60 2.47
N ALA A 71 15.82 3.84 2.84
CA ALA A 71 15.36 3.74 4.23
C ALA A 71 15.57 2.34 4.81
N PHE A 72 15.31 1.29 4.01
CA PHE A 72 15.56 -0.09 4.42
C PHE A 72 17.06 -0.35 4.67
N ALA A 73 17.92 0.09 3.74
CA ALA A 73 19.36 -0.06 3.86
C ALA A 73 19.94 0.70 5.09
N GLU A 74 19.42 1.90 5.34
CA GLU A 74 19.82 2.76 6.45
C GLU A 74 19.12 2.42 7.78
N LYS A 75 18.20 1.46 7.78
CA LYS A 75 17.41 1.04 8.96
C LYS A 75 16.64 2.17 9.62
N ARG A 76 16.08 3.06 8.82
CA ARG A 76 15.22 4.18 9.25
C ARG A 76 13.81 4.04 8.71
N ALA A 77 12.88 4.81 9.24
CA ALA A 77 11.55 4.92 8.68
C ALA A 77 11.59 5.69 7.35
N PRO A 78 10.89 5.22 6.28
CA PRO A 78 10.79 5.94 5.03
C PRO A 78 9.86 7.16 5.15
N ILE A 79 10.08 8.18 4.32
CA ILE A 79 9.24 9.36 4.19
C ILE A 79 8.72 9.42 2.76
N PHE A 80 7.55 8.85 2.54
CA PHE A 80 6.92 8.81 1.22
C PHE A 80 6.18 10.11 0.92
N LYS A 81 6.27 10.58 -0.33
CA LYS A 81 5.70 11.85 -0.79
C LYS A 81 4.71 11.71 -1.94
N GLY A 82 4.55 10.50 -2.51
CA GLY A 82 3.72 10.25 -3.68
C GLY A 82 4.36 10.74 -4.98
N GLU A 83 5.65 10.61 -5.14
CA GLU A 83 6.38 11.04 -6.33
C GLU A 83 7.41 10.00 -6.82
#